data_1b79f311f52f759bb6fbfbfd9ff4dc10
#
_entry.id   1b79f311f52f759bb6fbfbfd9ff4dc10
#
_cell.length_a   1.000
_cell.length_b   1.000
_cell.length_c   1.000
_cell.angle_alpha   90.00
_cell.angle_beta   90.00
_cell.angle_gamma   90.00
#
_symmetry.space_group_name_H-M   'P 1'
#
loop_
_entity.id
_entity.type
_entity.pdbx_description
1 polymer ?
#
loop_
_entity_poly.entity_id
_entity_poly.type
_entity_poly.pdbx_seq_one_letter_code
_entity_poly.pdbx_strand_id
1 'polypeptide(L)'
;MDLIDPDEYLELNKNGNTRKNEDMAFRQYERVMTCLSERGGETFEPLKEALAERLPYLLCKFLQAAKKSDGKVYAAGTINSIFNSMCNILSTREIEPVNVKSDVRFKKVREMLKVQTTKSAMEGRGTGCDAKRSVTKEHLGLALEAGTIGRNAPKPLSTSAYLGAVLGWGCRAGAECHMIQNDDLIFGPLSKKSGVPEWIELSERVTKTRNGNPGDERELIPRIFPDDEFPGSCYVRTVLEYQRRKTPSQRAPDAPFFLNVNPAAVKNPMQYQYWYVGTGKPGSGIMGIHMLESLLTGALEAAGVDCKLQKYSAISLRKSMLQSGVDCNVPDLHLSRLAGHKALVSKKSR
;
A
#
# COMPACT_ATOMS: atom_id res chain seq x y z
N MET A 1 10.48 -20.83 28.40
CA MET A 1 10.37 -19.87 27.27
C MET A 1 11.65 -19.08 27.33
N ASP A 2 12.59 -19.40 26.47
CA ASP A 2 13.88 -18.70 26.45
C ASP A 2 13.61 -17.29 25.91
N LEU A 3 13.98 -16.27 26.70
CA LEU A 3 13.86 -14.88 26.30
C LEU A 3 14.90 -14.62 25.21
N ILE A 4 14.43 -14.24 24.05
CA ILE A 4 15.26 -13.79 22.92
C ILE A 4 15.88 -12.44 23.33
N ASP A 5 17.10 -12.20 22.91
CA ASP A 5 17.77 -10.90 23.11
C ASP A 5 16.87 -9.77 22.57
N PRO A 6 16.70 -8.64 23.30
CA PRO A 6 15.82 -7.56 22.89
C PRO A 6 16.12 -7.01 21.50
N ASP A 7 17.41 -6.92 21.11
CA ASP A 7 17.81 -6.39 19.82
C ASP A 7 17.51 -7.40 18.70
N GLU A 8 17.70 -8.70 18.95
CA GLU A 8 17.27 -9.76 18.04
C GLU A 8 15.74 -9.77 17.88
N TYR A 9 14.99 -9.59 18.99
CA TYR A 9 13.53 -9.47 18.94
C TYR A 9 13.05 -8.28 18.10
N LEU A 10 13.69 -7.11 18.26
CA LEU A 10 13.38 -5.92 17.48
C LEU A 10 13.69 -6.12 16.01
N GLU A 11 14.83 -6.72 15.66
CA GLU A 11 15.18 -7.03 14.26
C GLU A 11 14.22 -8.06 13.65
N LEU A 12 13.85 -9.11 14.37
CA LEU A 12 12.89 -10.12 13.89
C LEU A 12 11.50 -9.50 13.59
N ASN A 13 11.08 -8.49 14.36
CA ASN A 13 9.80 -7.83 14.21
C ASN A 13 9.85 -6.56 13.33
N LYS A 14 11.00 -6.20 12.79
CA LYS A 14 11.15 -5.07 11.88
C LYS A 14 10.34 -5.29 10.60
N ASN A 15 9.59 -4.27 10.19
CA ASN A 15 8.78 -4.35 8.97
C ASN A 15 9.63 -4.73 7.75
N GLY A 16 9.20 -5.74 6.99
CA GLY A 16 9.94 -6.25 5.83
C GLY A 16 10.27 -5.19 4.77
N ASN A 17 9.45 -4.16 4.61
CA ASN A 17 9.74 -3.03 3.71
C ASN A 17 10.85 -2.13 4.28
N THR A 18 10.90 -1.96 5.60
CA THR A 18 11.98 -1.21 6.25
C THR A 18 13.31 -1.90 6.03
N ARG A 19 13.39 -3.23 6.25
CA ARG A 19 14.60 -4.03 5.96
C ARG A 19 15.04 -3.88 4.50
N LYS A 20 14.12 -4.08 3.55
CA LYS A 20 14.44 -3.92 2.12
C LYS A 20 14.96 -2.54 1.76
N ASN A 21 14.40 -1.49 2.35
CA ASN A 21 14.86 -0.12 2.12
C ASN A 21 16.23 0.15 2.75
N GLU A 22 16.50 -0.40 3.92
CA GLU A 22 17.80 -0.32 4.60
C GLU A 22 18.87 -1.09 3.82
N ASP A 23 18.59 -2.31 3.39
CA ASP A 23 19.47 -3.10 2.53
C ASP A 23 19.79 -2.38 1.21
N MET A 24 18.76 -1.79 0.60
CA MET A 24 18.94 -0.99 -0.61
C MET A 24 19.83 0.23 -0.34
N ALA A 25 19.58 0.97 0.73
CA ALA A 25 20.36 2.15 1.08
C ALA A 25 21.81 1.79 1.35
N PHE A 26 22.07 0.69 2.07
CA PHE A 26 23.39 0.17 2.36
C PHE A 26 24.14 -0.19 1.06
N ARG A 27 23.54 -0.99 0.18
CA ARG A 27 24.14 -1.36 -1.13
C ARG A 27 24.41 -0.12 -2.00
N GLN A 28 23.56 0.90 -1.97
CA GLN A 28 23.78 2.14 -2.72
C GLN A 28 24.95 2.92 -2.15
N TYR A 29 25.09 2.99 -0.82
CA TYR A 29 26.24 3.62 -0.18
C TYR A 29 27.53 2.91 -0.59
N GLU A 30 27.63 1.61 -0.41
CA GLU A 30 28.81 0.83 -0.77
C GLU A 30 29.19 1.02 -2.23
N ARG A 31 28.24 0.87 -3.15
CA ARG A 31 28.48 1.07 -4.58
C ARG A 31 29.07 2.45 -4.90
N VAL A 32 28.51 3.51 -4.31
CA VAL A 32 28.97 4.89 -4.56
C VAL A 32 30.37 5.10 -3.98
N MET A 33 30.62 4.60 -2.76
CA MET A 33 31.90 4.78 -2.09
C MET A 33 33.01 3.96 -2.77
N THR A 34 32.72 2.72 -3.22
CA THR A 34 33.65 1.93 -4.03
C THR A 34 34.03 2.66 -5.32
N CYS A 35 33.04 3.20 -6.04
CA CYS A 35 33.29 3.96 -7.26
C CYS A 35 34.14 5.23 -7.01
N LEU A 36 33.99 5.88 -5.85
CA LEU A 36 34.80 7.02 -5.47
C LEU A 36 36.24 6.58 -5.12
N SER A 37 36.42 5.46 -4.43
CA SER A 37 37.73 4.88 -4.12
C SER A 37 38.50 4.56 -5.38
N GLU A 38 37.89 3.93 -6.35
CA GLU A 38 38.49 3.57 -7.65
C GLU A 38 38.96 4.80 -8.44
N ARG A 39 38.25 5.92 -8.33
CA ARG A 39 38.55 7.15 -9.07
C ARG A 39 39.54 8.06 -8.39
N GLY A 40 39.57 8.08 -7.05
CA GLY A 40 40.31 9.05 -6.27
C GLY A 40 41.41 8.45 -5.38
N GLY A 41 41.56 7.13 -5.32
CA GLY A 41 42.56 6.45 -4.48
C GLY A 41 42.31 6.56 -2.98
N GLU A 42 41.20 7.17 -2.53
CA GLU A 42 40.81 7.24 -1.12
C GLU A 42 39.97 6.01 -0.75
N THR A 43 40.33 5.32 0.33
CA THR A 43 39.55 4.19 0.85
C THR A 43 38.49 4.71 1.81
N PHE A 44 37.26 4.25 1.63
CA PHE A 44 36.10 4.61 2.45
C PHE A 44 35.64 3.44 3.31
N GLU A 45 35.32 3.75 4.56
CA GLU A 45 34.86 2.78 5.54
C GLU A 45 33.40 2.37 5.29
N PRO A 46 33.01 1.11 5.62
CA PRO A 46 31.60 0.71 5.61
C PRO A 46 30.75 1.58 6.56
N LEU A 47 29.52 1.89 6.16
CA LEU A 47 28.66 2.82 6.91
C LEU A 47 28.41 2.41 8.36
N LYS A 48 28.33 1.10 8.63
CA LYS A 48 28.10 0.57 9.98
C LYS A 48 29.34 0.62 10.88
N GLU A 49 30.52 0.58 10.30
CA GLU A 49 31.82 0.49 11.01
C GLU A 49 32.48 1.85 11.19
N ALA A 50 32.09 2.85 10.41
CA ALA A 50 32.70 4.17 10.43
C ALA A 50 32.48 4.86 11.78
N LEU A 51 33.53 5.49 12.30
CA LEU A 51 33.50 6.30 13.53
C LEU A 51 32.52 7.48 13.36
N ALA A 52 31.80 7.86 14.43
CA ALA A 52 30.78 8.90 14.37
C ALA A 52 31.30 10.25 13.87
N GLU A 53 32.53 10.58 14.17
CA GLU A 53 33.24 11.79 13.71
C GLU A 53 33.50 11.79 12.19
N ARG A 54 33.63 10.61 11.56
CA ARG A 54 33.85 10.44 10.12
C ARG A 54 32.57 10.46 9.32
N LEU A 55 31.44 10.08 9.91
CA LEU A 55 30.16 9.96 9.23
C LEU A 55 29.69 11.24 8.51
N PRO A 56 29.85 12.47 9.08
CA PRO A 56 29.46 13.68 8.36
C PRO A 56 30.18 13.83 7.02
N TYR A 57 31.47 13.51 6.99
CA TYR A 57 32.28 13.57 5.77
C TYR A 57 31.80 12.50 4.75
N LEU A 58 31.67 11.26 5.20
CA LEU A 58 31.25 10.14 4.36
C LEU A 58 29.85 10.36 3.73
N LEU A 59 28.89 10.81 4.52
CA LEU A 59 27.55 11.11 4.05
C LEU A 59 27.51 12.30 3.07
N CYS A 60 28.34 13.31 3.28
CA CYS A 60 28.49 14.41 2.31
C CYS A 60 29.07 13.90 0.98
N LYS A 61 30.13 13.07 1.01
CA LYS A 61 30.70 12.45 -0.20
C LYS A 61 29.65 11.58 -0.93
N PHE A 62 28.93 10.75 -0.19
CA PHE A 62 27.86 9.96 -0.75
C PHE A 62 26.81 10.84 -1.45
N LEU A 63 26.28 11.87 -0.78
CA LEU A 63 25.26 12.75 -1.35
C LEU A 63 25.73 13.47 -2.62
N GLN A 64 27.02 13.89 -2.66
CA GLN A 64 27.60 14.51 -3.86
C GLN A 64 27.69 13.58 -5.05
N ALA A 65 28.04 12.31 -4.81
CA ALA A 65 28.33 11.34 -5.86
C ALA A 65 27.14 10.43 -6.19
N ALA A 66 26.06 10.44 -5.37
CA ALA A 66 24.94 9.53 -5.50
C ALA A 66 24.21 9.66 -6.85
N LYS A 67 24.32 8.61 -7.66
CA LYS A 67 23.66 8.47 -8.97
C LYS A 67 23.09 7.05 -9.11
N LYS A 68 22.11 6.89 -9.99
CA LYS A 68 21.61 5.59 -10.40
C LYS A 68 22.70 4.81 -11.16
N SER A 69 22.46 3.51 -11.39
CA SER A 69 23.38 2.66 -12.19
C SER A 69 23.52 3.15 -13.65
N ASP A 70 22.50 3.82 -14.18
CA ASP A 70 22.48 4.44 -15.51
C ASP A 70 23.16 5.83 -15.55
N GLY A 71 23.81 6.25 -14.47
CA GLY A 71 24.49 7.55 -14.35
C GLY A 71 23.57 8.74 -14.06
N LYS A 72 22.23 8.55 -14.09
CA LYS A 72 21.29 9.64 -13.82
C LYS A 72 21.21 9.99 -12.33
N VAL A 73 20.96 11.25 -12.03
CA VAL A 73 20.72 11.72 -10.67
C VAL A 73 19.39 11.15 -10.16
N TYR A 74 19.34 10.84 -8.87
CA TYR A 74 18.10 10.39 -8.22
C TYR A 74 17.06 11.50 -8.18
N ALA A 75 15.78 11.13 -8.30
CA ALA A 75 14.68 12.04 -7.97
C ALA A 75 14.74 12.45 -6.48
N ALA A 76 14.26 13.66 -6.16
CA ALA A 76 14.28 14.21 -4.80
C ALA A 76 13.66 13.25 -3.75
N GLY A 77 12.53 12.63 -4.05
CA GLY A 77 11.89 11.64 -3.17
C GLY A 77 12.74 10.39 -2.94
N THR A 78 13.43 9.91 -3.99
CA THR A 78 14.27 8.71 -3.90
C THR A 78 15.51 8.96 -3.03
N ILE A 79 16.24 10.06 -3.25
CA ILE A 79 17.43 10.36 -2.44
C ILE A 79 17.05 10.62 -0.97
N ASN A 80 15.89 11.24 -0.70
CA ASN A 80 15.36 11.39 0.66
C ASN A 80 15.05 10.04 1.30
N SER A 81 14.45 9.09 0.56
CA SER A 81 14.19 7.74 1.07
C SER A 81 15.46 6.99 1.41
N ILE A 82 16.46 7.02 0.52
CA ILE A 82 17.78 6.41 0.76
C ILE A 82 18.44 7.02 2.00
N PHE A 83 18.44 8.35 2.09
CA PHE A 83 19.02 9.05 3.24
C PHE A 83 18.31 8.73 4.56
N ASN A 84 16.98 8.69 4.57
CA ASN A 84 16.21 8.30 5.76
C ASN A 84 16.51 6.86 6.21
N SER A 85 16.68 5.94 5.26
CA SER A 85 17.08 4.56 5.58
C SER A 85 18.49 4.50 6.15
N MET A 86 19.42 5.30 5.65
CA MET A 86 20.75 5.44 6.25
C MET A 86 20.69 6.02 7.68
N CYS A 87 19.85 7.02 7.91
CA CYS A 87 19.62 7.56 9.25
C CYS A 87 19.10 6.48 10.21
N ASN A 88 18.19 5.61 9.76
CA ASN A 88 17.72 4.50 10.58
C ASN A 88 18.84 3.51 10.90
N ILE A 89 19.63 3.10 9.90
CA ILE A 89 20.80 2.21 10.11
C ILE A 89 21.74 2.79 11.15
N LEU A 90 22.06 4.08 11.04
CA LEU A 90 23.01 4.75 11.93
C LEU A 90 22.45 4.97 13.35
N SER A 91 21.13 5.11 13.49
CA SER A 91 20.50 5.25 14.81
C SER A 91 20.37 3.94 15.59
N THR A 92 20.45 2.80 14.90
CA THR A 92 20.28 1.45 15.48
C THR A 92 21.57 0.62 15.45
N ARG A 93 22.69 1.17 14.98
CA ARG A 93 23.96 0.44 14.95
C ARG A 93 24.52 0.21 16.36
N GLU A 94 25.23 -0.89 16.55
CA GLU A 94 25.84 -1.27 17.82
C GLU A 94 26.95 -0.31 18.27
N ILE A 95 27.77 0.14 17.31
CA ILE A 95 28.89 1.03 17.55
C ILE A 95 28.41 2.48 17.50
N GLU A 96 28.36 3.15 18.66
CA GLU A 96 28.04 4.58 18.78
C GLU A 96 26.80 5.02 17.96
N PRO A 97 25.56 4.70 18.40
CA PRO A 97 24.33 5.10 17.71
C PRO A 97 24.26 6.62 17.49
N VAL A 98 23.92 7.04 16.27
CA VAL A 98 23.95 8.47 15.90
C VAL A 98 22.61 8.92 15.33
N ASN A 99 22.07 10.01 15.86
CA ASN A 99 20.89 10.66 15.32
C ASN A 99 21.24 11.74 14.29
N VAL A 100 21.41 11.34 13.04
CA VAL A 100 21.77 12.25 11.94
C VAL A 100 20.78 13.41 11.75
N LYS A 101 19.50 13.22 12.15
CA LYS A 101 18.45 14.22 11.95
C LYS A 101 18.53 15.39 12.94
N SER A 102 18.99 15.16 14.17
CA SER A 102 19.04 16.17 15.24
C SER A 102 20.44 16.57 15.65
N ASP A 103 21.44 15.69 15.53
CA ASP A 103 22.81 15.96 15.93
C ASP A 103 23.45 17.11 15.13
N VAL A 104 24.04 18.07 15.82
CA VAL A 104 24.65 19.28 15.24
C VAL A 104 25.79 18.95 14.28
N ARG A 105 26.57 17.88 14.54
CA ARG A 105 27.66 17.40 13.69
C ARG A 105 27.21 17.16 12.25
N PHE A 106 25.96 16.81 12.03
CA PHE A 106 25.39 16.52 10.72
C PHE A 106 24.64 17.70 10.06
N LYS A 107 24.77 18.91 10.58
CA LYS A 107 24.13 20.10 9.97
C LYS A 107 24.49 20.23 8.49
N LYS A 108 25.79 20.12 8.16
CA LYS A 108 26.27 20.20 6.77
C LYS A 108 25.71 19.10 5.87
N VAL A 109 25.52 17.88 6.40
CA VAL A 109 24.91 16.76 5.66
C VAL A 109 23.46 17.07 5.29
N ARG A 110 22.69 17.61 6.24
CA ARG A 110 21.28 18.00 6.01
C ARG A 110 21.17 19.15 4.99
N GLU A 111 22.08 20.12 5.03
CA GLU A 111 22.18 21.20 4.05
C GLU A 111 22.52 20.64 2.65
N MET A 112 23.46 19.72 2.56
CA MET A 112 23.83 19.04 1.31
C MET A 112 22.64 18.28 0.72
N LEU A 113 21.89 17.52 1.55
CA LEU A 113 20.68 16.83 1.12
C LEU A 113 19.64 17.82 0.55
N LYS A 114 19.44 18.96 1.23
CA LYS A 114 18.54 20.01 0.76
C LYS A 114 18.99 20.56 -0.59
N VAL A 115 20.27 20.82 -0.78
CA VAL A 115 20.81 21.29 -2.08
C VAL A 115 20.56 20.24 -3.17
N GLN A 116 20.85 18.96 -2.92
CA GLN A 116 20.65 17.89 -3.89
C GLN A 116 19.18 17.69 -4.27
N THR A 117 18.28 17.73 -3.28
CA THR A 117 16.84 17.61 -3.53
C THR A 117 16.29 18.81 -4.30
N THR A 118 16.73 20.03 -3.96
CA THR A 118 16.35 21.27 -4.68
C THR A 118 16.84 21.22 -6.13
N LYS A 119 18.11 20.86 -6.35
CA LYS A 119 18.68 20.72 -7.69
C LYS A 119 17.92 19.69 -8.52
N SER A 120 17.63 18.53 -7.94
CA SER A 120 16.83 17.48 -8.60
C SER A 120 15.43 17.98 -8.99
N ALA A 121 14.80 18.77 -8.10
CA ALA A 121 13.49 19.37 -8.37
C ALA A 121 13.55 20.44 -9.48
N MET A 122 14.57 21.31 -9.48
CA MET A 122 14.78 22.31 -10.52
C MET A 122 15.03 21.68 -11.92
N GLU A 123 15.67 20.51 -11.95
CA GLU A 123 15.84 19.71 -13.17
C GLU A 123 14.57 18.95 -13.59
N GLY A 124 13.44 19.20 -12.93
CA GLY A 124 12.16 18.54 -13.22
C GLY A 124 12.10 17.06 -12.78
N ARG A 125 13.10 16.58 -12.03
CA ARG A 125 13.19 15.19 -11.62
C ARG A 125 12.37 14.94 -10.36
N GLY A 126 11.28 14.21 -10.50
CA GLY A 126 10.37 13.88 -9.39
C GLY A 126 9.38 15.00 -9.03
N THR A 127 9.39 16.13 -9.76
CA THR A 127 8.34 17.16 -9.69
C THR A 127 7.18 16.85 -10.62
N GLY A 128 7.44 16.15 -11.72
CA GLY A 128 6.42 15.52 -12.52
C GLY A 128 5.87 14.32 -11.80
N CYS A 129 5.19 14.55 -10.69
CA CYS A 129 4.39 13.52 -10.07
C CYS A 129 3.36 13.12 -11.13
N ASP A 130 3.50 11.92 -11.70
CA ASP A 130 2.45 11.27 -12.47
C ASP A 130 1.30 10.99 -11.49
N ALA A 131 0.67 12.09 -11.02
CA ALA A 131 -0.38 12.03 -10.04
C ALA A 131 -1.49 11.16 -10.62
N LYS A 132 -1.63 9.97 -10.06
CA LYS A 132 -2.71 9.07 -10.47
C LYS A 132 -4.03 9.81 -10.35
N ARG A 133 -4.91 9.63 -11.35
CA ARG A 133 -6.23 10.27 -11.39
C ARG A 133 -7.26 9.39 -10.67
N SER A 134 -8.35 9.98 -10.24
CA SER A 134 -9.54 9.25 -9.82
C SER A 134 -10.13 8.53 -11.04
N VAL A 135 -10.62 7.30 -10.84
CA VAL A 135 -11.38 6.59 -11.88
C VAL A 135 -12.75 7.24 -11.97
N THR A 136 -13.17 7.53 -13.17
CA THR A 136 -14.47 8.18 -13.40
C THR A 136 -15.64 7.17 -13.35
N LYS A 137 -16.84 7.65 -13.08
CA LYS A 137 -18.06 6.81 -13.10
C LYS A 137 -18.30 6.22 -14.48
N GLU A 138 -18.00 6.98 -15.54
CA GLU A 138 -18.14 6.55 -16.93
C GLU A 138 -17.23 5.35 -17.23
N HIS A 139 -15.97 5.38 -16.79
CA HIS A 139 -15.04 4.26 -17.00
C HIS A 139 -15.41 3.02 -16.19
N LEU A 140 -15.97 3.19 -14.99
CA LEU A 140 -16.54 2.06 -14.24
C LEU A 140 -17.81 1.52 -14.91
N GLY A 141 -18.64 2.39 -15.49
CA GLY A 141 -19.80 2.03 -16.31
C GLY A 141 -19.40 1.17 -17.50
N LEU A 142 -18.39 1.62 -18.29
CA LEU A 142 -17.84 0.83 -19.40
C LEU A 142 -17.36 -0.56 -18.97
N ALA A 143 -16.71 -0.67 -17.82
CA ALA A 143 -16.24 -1.94 -17.29
C ALA A 143 -17.41 -2.85 -16.85
N LEU A 144 -18.49 -2.27 -16.35
CA LEU A 144 -19.71 -3.00 -16.00
C LEU A 144 -20.43 -3.50 -17.24
N GLU A 145 -20.62 -2.65 -18.26
CA GLU A 145 -21.24 -2.98 -19.56
C GLU A 145 -20.44 -4.05 -20.30
N ALA A 146 -19.11 -3.94 -20.29
CA ALA A 146 -18.22 -4.94 -20.88
C ALA A 146 -18.16 -6.26 -20.07
N GLY A 147 -18.80 -6.32 -18.90
CA GLY A 147 -18.81 -7.50 -18.02
C GLY A 147 -17.44 -7.82 -17.39
N THR A 148 -16.51 -6.86 -17.39
CA THR A 148 -15.17 -7.02 -16.78
C THR A 148 -15.19 -6.77 -15.27
N ILE A 149 -16.23 -6.12 -14.76
CA ILE A 149 -16.68 -6.10 -13.36
C ILE A 149 -18.11 -6.64 -13.28
N GLY A 150 -18.51 -7.17 -12.13
CA GLY A 150 -19.84 -7.77 -11.96
C GLY A 150 -19.78 -9.08 -11.18
N ARG A 151 -20.85 -9.90 -11.25
CA ARG A 151 -21.00 -11.12 -10.44
C ARG A 151 -21.14 -12.40 -11.23
N ASN A 152 -21.12 -12.33 -12.55
CA ASN A 152 -21.48 -13.43 -13.44
C ASN A 152 -20.31 -14.36 -13.79
N ALA A 153 -19.09 -13.97 -13.46
CA ALA A 153 -17.88 -14.74 -13.73
C ALA A 153 -16.81 -14.54 -12.63
N PRO A 154 -15.87 -15.48 -12.49
CA PRO A 154 -14.90 -15.48 -11.39
C PRO A 154 -14.04 -14.23 -11.30
N LYS A 155 -13.42 -13.80 -12.40
CA LYS A 155 -12.56 -12.60 -12.42
C LYS A 155 -13.35 -11.30 -12.20
N PRO A 156 -14.46 -11.03 -12.92
CA PRO A 156 -15.33 -9.89 -12.65
C PRO A 156 -15.81 -9.82 -11.21
N LEU A 157 -16.18 -10.97 -10.60
CA LEU A 157 -16.62 -11.02 -9.21
C LEU A 157 -15.48 -10.66 -8.24
N SER A 158 -14.26 -11.20 -8.45
CA SER A 158 -13.09 -10.83 -7.65
C SER A 158 -12.77 -9.35 -7.75
N THR A 159 -12.84 -8.78 -8.96
CA THR A 159 -12.63 -7.35 -9.18
C THR A 159 -13.69 -6.53 -8.46
N SER A 160 -14.96 -6.88 -8.58
CA SER A 160 -16.06 -6.17 -7.90
C SER A 160 -15.95 -6.25 -6.37
N ALA A 161 -15.56 -7.40 -5.81
CA ALA A 161 -15.29 -7.52 -4.38
C ALA A 161 -14.14 -6.63 -3.93
N TYR A 162 -13.07 -6.54 -4.74
CA TYR A 162 -11.95 -5.64 -4.50
C TYR A 162 -12.35 -4.16 -4.58
N LEU A 163 -13.18 -3.78 -5.56
CA LEU A 163 -13.75 -2.44 -5.65
C LEU A 163 -14.54 -2.10 -4.37
N GLY A 164 -15.37 -3.03 -3.89
CA GLY A 164 -16.13 -2.88 -2.64
C GLY A 164 -15.22 -2.68 -1.43
N ALA A 165 -14.11 -3.40 -1.34
CA ALA A 165 -13.16 -3.25 -0.25
C ALA A 165 -12.48 -1.86 -0.25
N VAL A 166 -12.11 -1.34 -1.41
CA VAL A 166 -11.41 -0.05 -1.50
C VAL A 166 -12.38 1.13 -1.46
N LEU A 167 -13.48 1.08 -2.20
CA LEU A 167 -14.45 2.18 -2.29
C LEU A 167 -15.42 2.21 -1.09
N GLY A 168 -15.85 1.03 -0.63
CA GLY A 168 -16.83 0.92 0.45
C GLY A 168 -16.18 0.92 1.84
N TRP A 169 -15.18 0.08 2.08
CA TRP A 169 -14.51 0.03 3.39
C TRP A 169 -13.30 0.94 3.50
N GLY A 170 -12.86 1.61 2.42
CA GLY A 170 -11.73 2.53 2.44
C GLY A 170 -10.38 1.84 2.63
N CYS A 171 -10.26 0.55 2.29
CA CYS A 171 -9.00 -0.18 2.37
C CYS A 171 -7.94 0.43 1.46
N ARG A 172 -6.67 0.36 1.88
CA ARG A 172 -5.56 0.62 0.95
C ARG A 172 -5.45 -0.54 -0.02
N ALA A 173 -5.42 -0.16 -1.30
CA ALA A 173 -5.24 -1.11 -2.38
C ALA A 173 -4.01 -1.99 -2.14
N GLY A 174 -4.12 -3.26 -2.43
CA GLY A 174 -3.06 -4.25 -2.29
C GLY A 174 -2.88 -4.75 -0.86
N ALA A 175 -2.03 -4.12 -0.08
CA ALA A 175 -1.59 -4.67 1.21
C ALA A 175 -2.70 -4.89 2.24
N GLU A 176 -3.61 -3.91 2.44
CA GLU A 176 -4.70 -4.07 3.41
C GLU A 176 -5.72 -5.10 2.91
N CYS A 177 -6.08 -5.05 1.62
CA CYS A 177 -6.97 -6.05 1.04
C CYS A 177 -6.40 -7.48 1.13
N HIS A 178 -5.07 -7.62 0.94
CA HIS A 178 -4.39 -8.91 1.04
C HIS A 178 -4.53 -9.55 2.43
N MET A 179 -4.61 -8.74 3.48
CA MET A 179 -4.65 -9.21 4.87
C MET A 179 -6.06 -9.55 5.36
N ILE A 180 -7.12 -9.20 4.63
CA ILE A 180 -8.49 -9.47 5.05
C ILE A 180 -8.74 -10.97 5.15
N GLN A 181 -9.29 -11.41 6.30
CA GLN A 181 -9.78 -12.76 6.53
C GLN A 181 -11.33 -12.75 6.60
N ASN A 182 -11.93 -13.93 6.58
CA ASN A 182 -13.39 -13.98 6.57
C ASN A 182 -14.02 -13.50 7.89
N ASP A 183 -13.37 -13.69 9.03
CA ASP A 183 -13.82 -13.22 10.35
C ASP A 183 -13.68 -11.71 10.55
N ASP A 184 -12.96 -11.03 9.68
CA ASP A 184 -12.94 -9.55 9.68
C ASP A 184 -14.27 -8.96 9.18
N LEU A 185 -15.11 -9.77 8.52
CA LEU A 185 -16.40 -9.33 8.00
C LEU A 185 -17.52 -9.60 8.99
N ILE A 186 -18.10 -8.52 9.51
CA ILE A 186 -19.24 -8.58 10.43
C ILE A 186 -20.50 -8.24 9.63
N PHE A 187 -21.45 -9.18 9.62
CA PHE A 187 -22.71 -9.02 8.91
C PHE A 187 -23.79 -8.49 9.85
N GLY A 188 -24.47 -7.43 9.45
CA GLY A 188 -25.62 -6.89 10.16
C GLY A 188 -26.84 -7.82 10.10
N PRO A 189 -27.95 -7.42 10.73
CA PRO A 189 -29.19 -8.18 10.68
C PRO A 189 -29.72 -8.29 9.24
N LEU A 190 -30.44 -9.35 8.95
CA LEU A 190 -31.08 -9.50 7.65
C LEU A 190 -32.23 -8.52 7.50
N SER A 191 -32.22 -7.75 6.43
CA SER A 191 -33.33 -6.89 6.06
C SER A 191 -34.54 -7.74 5.70
N LYS A 192 -35.67 -7.45 6.34
CA LYS A 192 -36.97 -8.11 6.04
C LYS A 192 -37.43 -7.85 4.60
N LYS A 193 -37.01 -6.74 3.99
CA LYS A 193 -37.42 -6.34 2.64
C LYS A 193 -36.59 -7.03 1.56
N SER A 194 -35.27 -7.07 1.70
CA SER A 194 -34.38 -7.52 0.64
C SER A 194 -33.75 -8.90 0.89
N GLY A 195 -33.87 -9.44 2.11
CA GLY A 195 -33.27 -10.71 2.48
C GLY A 195 -31.73 -10.72 2.52
N VAL A 196 -31.09 -9.56 2.38
CA VAL A 196 -29.64 -9.39 2.53
C VAL A 196 -29.33 -8.64 3.80
N PRO A 197 -28.08 -8.71 4.34
CA PRO A 197 -27.67 -7.93 5.49
C PRO A 197 -27.89 -6.42 5.27
N GLU A 198 -28.37 -5.73 6.29
CA GLU A 198 -28.57 -4.27 6.26
C GLU A 198 -27.24 -3.52 6.12
N TRP A 199 -26.15 -4.14 6.51
CA TRP A 199 -24.78 -3.66 6.31
C TRP A 199 -23.78 -4.81 6.41
N ILE A 200 -22.58 -4.60 5.87
CA ILE A 200 -21.40 -5.42 6.16
C ILE A 200 -20.30 -4.48 6.63
N GLU A 201 -19.77 -4.76 7.80
CA GLU A 201 -18.70 -4.02 8.44
C GLU A 201 -17.37 -4.75 8.27
N LEU A 202 -16.29 -3.99 8.12
CA LEU A 202 -14.93 -4.54 8.16
C LEU A 202 -14.28 -4.21 9.49
N SER A 203 -14.01 -5.24 10.30
CA SER A 203 -13.17 -5.14 11.49
C SER A 203 -11.72 -5.00 11.08
N GLU A 204 -11.09 -3.87 11.40
CA GLU A 204 -9.72 -3.62 11.00
C GLU A 204 -8.71 -4.39 11.86
N ARG A 205 -7.80 -5.07 11.19
CA ARG A 205 -6.56 -5.57 11.77
C ARG A 205 -5.50 -4.47 11.82
N VAL A 206 -4.37 -4.76 12.46
CA VAL A 206 -3.20 -3.88 12.47
C VAL A 206 -2.82 -3.47 11.03
N THR A 207 -2.75 -2.17 10.78
CA THR A 207 -2.38 -1.59 9.48
C THR A 207 -1.08 -0.78 9.58
N LYS A 208 -0.53 -0.36 8.43
CA LYS A 208 0.70 0.46 8.39
C LYS A 208 0.65 1.73 9.27
N THR A 209 -0.53 2.28 9.49
CA THR A 209 -0.72 3.52 10.28
C THR A 209 -1.33 3.26 11.64
N ARG A 210 -1.73 2.02 11.93
CA ARG A 210 -2.35 1.58 13.17
C ARG A 210 -1.64 0.33 13.65
N ASN A 211 -0.64 0.53 14.50
CA ASN A 211 0.27 -0.53 14.97
C ASN A 211 -0.20 -1.14 16.31
N GLY A 212 -1.47 -0.92 16.69
CA GLY A 212 -1.99 -1.39 17.98
C GLY A 212 -1.59 -0.52 19.18
N ASN A 213 -1.03 0.66 18.94
CA ASN A 213 -0.75 1.60 20.02
C ASN A 213 -2.07 2.20 20.56
N PRO A 214 -2.18 2.48 21.86
CA PRO A 214 -3.33 3.19 22.42
C PRO A 214 -3.61 4.49 21.64
N GLY A 215 -4.87 4.70 21.24
CA GLY A 215 -5.29 5.85 20.43
C GLY A 215 -5.09 5.70 18.91
N ASP A 216 -4.63 4.54 18.44
CA ASP A 216 -4.56 4.22 17.01
C ASP A 216 -5.87 3.62 16.45
N GLU A 217 -6.91 3.50 17.28
CA GLU A 217 -8.21 2.95 16.91
C GLU A 217 -8.90 3.80 15.85
N ARG A 218 -9.67 3.14 14.98
CA ARG A 218 -10.45 3.85 13.95
C ARG A 218 -11.74 4.39 14.59
N GLU A 219 -11.90 5.70 14.60
CA GLU A 219 -13.12 6.34 15.13
C GLU A 219 -14.37 6.01 14.30
N LEU A 220 -14.21 5.71 13.01
CA LEU A 220 -15.29 5.33 12.12
C LEU A 220 -15.08 3.91 11.62
N ILE A 221 -15.95 3.02 12.03
CA ILE A 221 -15.97 1.64 11.54
C ILE A 221 -16.58 1.65 10.13
N PRO A 222 -15.87 1.18 9.10
CA PRO A 222 -16.36 1.25 7.74
C PRO A 222 -17.46 0.21 7.49
N ARG A 223 -18.59 0.66 7.00
CA ARG A 223 -19.74 -0.17 6.61
C ARG A 223 -20.11 0.04 5.17
N ILE A 224 -20.46 -1.02 4.49
CA ILE A 224 -21.17 -0.97 3.20
C ILE A 224 -22.63 -1.33 3.42
N PHE A 225 -23.50 -0.65 2.71
CA PHE A 225 -24.95 -0.83 2.78
C PHE A 225 -25.45 -1.43 1.47
N PRO A 226 -26.58 -2.18 1.48
CA PRO A 226 -27.17 -2.67 0.25
C PRO A 226 -27.67 -1.50 -0.59
N ASP A 227 -27.49 -1.64 -1.90
CA ASP A 227 -28.06 -0.76 -2.90
C ASP A 227 -29.18 -1.55 -3.60
N ASP A 228 -30.42 -1.19 -3.28
CA ASP A 228 -31.61 -1.84 -3.86
C ASP A 228 -32.04 -1.16 -5.16
N GLU A 229 -31.60 0.08 -5.42
CA GLU A 229 -31.86 0.79 -6.66
C GLU A 229 -30.99 0.25 -7.81
N PHE A 230 -29.71 -0.03 -7.51
CA PHE A 230 -28.76 -0.58 -8.46
C PHE A 230 -28.21 -1.94 -7.98
N PRO A 231 -29.04 -3.00 -7.93
CA PRO A 231 -28.61 -4.29 -7.36
C PRO A 231 -27.46 -4.94 -8.13
N GLY A 232 -27.22 -4.56 -9.38
CA GLY A 232 -26.10 -5.04 -10.22
C GLY A 232 -24.75 -4.62 -9.71
N SER A 233 -24.62 -3.40 -9.19
CA SER A 233 -23.40 -2.80 -8.63
C SER A 233 -23.32 -2.87 -7.11
N CYS A 234 -24.31 -3.42 -6.42
CA CYS A 234 -24.40 -3.51 -4.98
C CYS A 234 -23.24 -4.32 -4.36
N TYR A 235 -22.41 -3.68 -3.55
CA TYR A 235 -21.24 -4.32 -2.92
C TYR A 235 -21.64 -5.36 -1.87
N VAL A 236 -22.73 -5.17 -1.13
CA VAL A 236 -23.22 -6.18 -0.18
C VAL A 236 -23.55 -7.47 -0.92
N ARG A 237 -24.32 -7.39 -2.02
CA ARG A 237 -24.66 -8.56 -2.86
C ARG A 237 -23.41 -9.18 -3.51
N THR A 238 -22.42 -8.36 -3.84
CA THR A 238 -21.13 -8.81 -4.39
C THR A 238 -20.35 -9.63 -3.36
N VAL A 239 -20.24 -9.16 -2.12
CA VAL A 239 -19.56 -9.88 -1.03
C VAL A 239 -20.26 -11.21 -0.73
N LEU A 240 -21.60 -11.21 -0.67
CA LEU A 240 -22.37 -12.45 -0.46
C LEU A 240 -22.15 -13.46 -1.58
N GLU A 241 -22.18 -13.02 -2.85
CA GLU A 241 -21.92 -13.92 -3.98
C GLU A 241 -20.47 -14.41 -3.97
N TYR A 242 -19.51 -13.55 -3.63
CA TYR A 242 -18.11 -13.93 -3.50
C TYR A 242 -17.92 -15.02 -2.44
N GLN A 243 -18.56 -14.89 -1.28
CA GLN A 243 -18.56 -15.92 -0.24
C GLN A 243 -19.27 -17.22 -0.71
N ARG A 244 -20.41 -17.09 -1.41
CA ARG A 244 -21.15 -18.25 -1.93
C ARG A 244 -20.31 -19.09 -2.90
N ARG A 245 -19.40 -18.46 -3.66
CA ARG A 245 -18.51 -19.12 -4.63
C ARG A 245 -17.27 -19.73 -4.03
N LYS A 246 -17.06 -19.62 -2.72
CA LYS A 246 -16.01 -20.30 -1.96
C LYS A 246 -16.50 -21.66 -1.47
N THR A 247 -15.58 -22.61 -1.32
CA THR A 247 -15.85 -23.89 -0.62
C THR A 247 -16.13 -23.64 0.87
N PRO A 248 -16.77 -24.57 1.59
CA PRO A 248 -16.94 -24.45 3.05
C PRO A 248 -15.61 -24.18 3.81
N SER A 249 -14.54 -24.88 3.44
CA SER A 249 -13.22 -24.68 4.05
C SER A 249 -12.62 -23.29 3.74
N GLN A 250 -12.84 -22.76 2.55
CA GLN A 250 -12.38 -21.41 2.18
C GLN A 250 -13.16 -20.29 2.88
N ARG A 251 -14.29 -20.63 3.50
CA ARG A 251 -15.12 -19.72 4.32
C ARG A 251 -14.81 -19.80 5.81
N ALA A 252 -13.83 -20.63 6.20
CA ALA A 252 -13.37 -20.68 7.58
C ALA A 252 -12.98 -19.27 8.09
N PRO A 253 -13.19 -18.96 9.38
CA PRO A 253 -12.95 -17.63 9.94
C PRO A 253 -11.56 -17.07 9.64
N ASP A 254 -10.52 -17.86 9.81
CA ASP A 254 -9.11 -17.53 9.63
C ASP A 254 -8.63 -17.66 8.18
N ALA A 255 -9.48 -18.13 7.25
CA ALA A 255 -9.12 -18.24 5.85
C ALA A 255 -9.10 -16.87 5.16
N PRO A 256 -8.18 -16.65 4.18
CA PRO A 256 -8.10 -15.40 3.44
C PRO A 256 -9.41 -15.05 2.74
N PHE A 257 -9.77 -13.76 2.77
CA PHE A 257 -10.95 -13.31 2.04
C PHE A 257 -10.71 -13.32 0.54
N PHE A 258 -9.60 -12.73 0.04
CA PHE A 258 -9.28 -12.69 -1.38
C PHE A 258 -8.47 -13.92 -1.80
N LEU A 259 -9.04 -14.71 -2.70
CA LEU A 259 -8.45 -15.95 -3.21
C LEU A 259 -8.20 -15.87 -4.72
N ASN A 260 -7.18 -16.58 -5.18
CA ASN A 260 -6.89 -16.74 -6.60
C ASN A 260 -8.04 -17.49 -7.28
N VAL A 261 -8.34 -17.07 -8.49
CA VAL A 261 -9.40 -17.64 -9.30
C VAL A 261 -8.96 -18.99 -9.87
N ASN A 262 -9.86 -19.98 -9.86
CA ASN A 262 -9.65 -21.27 -10.51
C ASN A 262 -9.67 -21.10 -12.03
N PRO A 263 -8.58 -21.42 -12.75
CA PRO A 263 -8.51 -21.28 -14.21
C PRO A 263 -9.60 -22.07 -14.96
N ALA A 264 -10.02 -23.22 -14.44
CA ALA A 264 -11.08 -24.02 -15.02
C ALA A 264 -12.43 -23.31 -14.92
N ALA A 265 -12.72 -22.69 -13.76
CA ALA A 265 -13.94 -21.89 -13.56
C ALA A 265 -13.95 -20.62 -14.42
N VAL A 266 -12.81 -20.05 -14.78
CA VAL A 266 -12.73 -18.93 -15.75
C VAL A 266 -13.20 -19.36 -17.13
N LYS A 267 -12.82 -20.56 -17.58
CA LYS A 267 -13.21 -21.09 -18.90
C LYS A 267 -14.69 -21.43 -18.97
N ASN A 268 -15.23 -22.03 -17.90
CA ASN A 268 -16.62 -22.52 -17.85
C ASN A 268 -17.28 -22.17 -16.50
N PRO A 269 -17.64 -20.91 -16.25
CA PRO A 269 -18.17 -20.47 -14.96
C PRO A 269 -19.42 -21.22 -14.51
N MET A 270 -20.30 -21.61 -15.47
CA MET A 270 -21.56 -22.30 -15.18
C MET A 270 -21.38 -23.76 -14.75
N GLN A 271 -20.26 -24.37 -15.04
CA GLN A 271 -19.98 -25.77 -14.67
C GLN A 271 -19.42 -25.90 -13.26
N TYR A 272 -18.97 -24.79 -12.65
CA TYR A 272 -18.31 -24.79 -11.34
C TYR A 272 -19.14 -24.04 -10.31
N GLN A 273 -19.52 -24.75 -9.25
CA GLN A 273 -20.14 -24.16 -8.08
C GLN A 273 -19.15 -23.24 -7.34
N TYR A 274 -17.89 -23.69 -7.22
CA TYR A 274 -16.82 -22.98 -6.52
C TYR A 274 -15.80 -22.45 -7.52
N TRP A 275 -15.44 -21.19 -7.35
CA TRP A 275 -14.66 -20.46 -8.34
C TRP A 275 -13.22 -20.16 -7.93
N TYR A 276 -12.84 -20.51 -6.72
CA TYR A 276 -11.55 -20.12 -6.17
C TYR A 276 -10.69 -21.33 -5.84
N VAL A 277 -9.35 -21.13 -5.84
CA VAL A 277 -8.38 -22.14 -5.44
C VAL A 277 -7.98 -21.94 -3.98
N GLY A 278 -7.46 -22.99 -3.36
CA GLY A 278 -7.01 -23.00 -1.97
C GLY A 278 -7.78 -24.00 -1.12
N THR A 279 -7.15 -24.41 -0.03
CA THR A 279 -7.67 -25.46 0.87
C THR A 279 -8.40 -24.90 2.10
N GLY A 280 -8.50 -23.58 2.22
CA GLY A 280 -9.03 -22.91 3.42
C GLY A 280 -8.03 -22.78 4.56
N LYS A 281 -6.83 -23.37 4.45
CA LYS A 281 -5.76 -23.14 5.42
C LYS A 281 -5.21 -21.72 5.30
N PRO A 282 -4.70 -21.12 6.39
CA PRO A 282 -4.06 -19.81 6.34
C PRO A 282 -3.01 -19.74 5.23
N GLY A 283 -3.09 -18.69 4.39
CA GLY A 283 -2.19 -18.47 3.26
C GLY A 283 -2.42 -19.34 2.02
N SER A 284 -3.27 -20.38 2.08
CA SER A 284 -3.54 -21.22 0.91
C SER A 284 -4.43 -20.54 -0.10
N GLY A 285 -3.94 -20.42 -1.34
CA GLY A 285 -4.69 -19.83 -2.45
C GLY A 285 -4.91 -18.31 -2.34
N ILE A 286 -4.28 -17.65 -1.38
CA ILE A 286 -4.39 -16.20 -1.20
C ILE A 286 -3.96 -15.46 -2.45
N MET A 287 -4.73 -14.45 -2.83
CA MET A 287 -4.39 -13.56 -3.96
C MET A 287 -3.26 -12.62 -3.55
N GLY A 288 -2.15 -12.67 -4.28
CA GLY A 288 -0.98 -11.83 -4.00
C GLY A 288 -1.25 -10.34 -4.17
N ILE A 289 -0.48 -9.49 -3.46
CA ILE A 289 -0.63 -8.03 -3.47
C ILE A 289 -0.61 -7.46 -4.89
N HIS A 290 0.36 -7.86 -5.72
CA HIS A 290 0.45 -7.37 -7.11
C HIS A 290 -0.75 -7.80 -7.97
N MET A 291 -1.30 -8.98 -7.72
CA MET A 291 -2.52 -9.42 -8.42
C MET A 291 -3.72 -8.54 -8.01
N LEU A 292 -3.91 -8.28 -6.71
CA LEU A 292 -4.94 -7.37 -6.22
C LEU A 292 -4.79 -5.96 -6.83
N GLU A 293 -3.59 -5.41 -6.84
CA GLU A 293 -3.31 -4.09 -7.41
C GLU A 293 -3.59 -4.01 -8.91
N SER A 294 -3.49 -5.12 -9.64
CA SER A 294 -3.75 -5.20 -11.08
C SER A 294 -5.22 -5.40 -11.44
N LEU A 295 -6.11 -5.78 -10.50
CA LEU A 295 -7.50 -6.09 -10.79
C LEU A 295 -8.24 -4.93 -11.46
N LEU A 296 -8.09 -3.71 -10.93
CA LEU A 296 -8.72 -2.52 -11.49
C LEU A 296 -8.25 -2.25 -12.93
N THR A 297 -6.93 -2.10 -13.10
CA THR A 297 -6.37 -1.73 -14.41
C THR A 297 -6.64 -2.82 -15.44
N GLY A 298 -6.52 -4.09 -15.07
CA GLY A 298 -6.84 -5.20 -15.96
C GLY A 298 -8.31 -5.23 -16.40
N ALA A 299 -9.25 -4.90 -15.49
CA ALA A 299 -10.67 -4.81 -15.84
C ALA A 299 -10.98 -3.61 -16.75
N LEU A 300 -10.39 -2.45 -16.47
CA LEU A 300 -10.56 -1.25 -17.28
C LEU A 300 -9.93 -1.40 -18.67
N GLU A 301 -8.73 -1.94 -18.77
CA GLU A 301 -8.07 -2.22 -20.05
C GLU A 301 -8.85 -3.23 -20.90
N ALA A 302 -9.40 -4.29 -20.27
CA ALA A 302 -10.28 -5.23 -20.94
C ALA A 302 -11.60 -4.60 -21.43
N ALA A 303 -12.03 -3.50 -20.80
CA ALA A 303 -13.18 -2.69 -21.23
C ALA A 303 -12.80 -1.58 -22.23
N GLY A 304 -11.57 -1.57 -22.75
CA GLY A 304 -11.11 -0.62 -23.75
C GLY A 304 -10.59 0.72 -23.21
N VAL A 305 -10.39 0.85 -21.89
CA VAL A 305 -9.86 2.08 -21.27
C VAL A 305 -8.33 2.03 -21.24
N ASP A 306 -7.67 3.00 -21.86
CA ASP A 306 -6.21 3.17 -21.75
C ASP A 306 -5.81 3.69 -20.36
N CYS A 307 -5.48 2.76 -19.45
CA CYS A 307 -5.09 3.10 -18.08
C CYS A 307 -3.79 3.91 -17.98
N LYS A 308 -2.90 3.80 -18.96
CA LYS A 308 -1.65 4.59 -19.00
C LYS A 308 -1.94 6.04 -19.34
N LEU A 309 -2.74 6.28 -20.38
CA LEU A 309 -3.19 7.62 -20.78
C LEU A 309 -4.00 8.29 -19.67
N GLN A 310 -4.91 7.55 -19.05
CA GLN A 310 -5.73 8.03 -17.93
C GLN A 310 -4.95 8.13 -16.61
N LYS A 311 -3.73 7.60 -16.55
CA LYS A 311 -2.90 7.54 -15.34
C LYS A 311 -3.58 6.79 -14.19
N TYR A 312 -4.30 5.71 -14.48
CA TYR A 312 -4.94 4.87 -13.48
C TYR A 312 -3.98 3.84 -12.86
N SER A 313 -4.25 3.49 -11.64
CA SER A 313 -3.58 2.44 -10.88
C SER A 313 -4.45 2.03 -9.68
N ALA A 314 -4.03 1.06 -8.88
CA ALA A 314 -4.73 0.66 -7.67
C ALA A 314 -5.05 1.83 -6.71
N ILE A 315 -4.16 2.84 -6.62
CA ILE A 315 -4.39 4.04 -5.78
C ILE A 315 -5.54 4.91 -6.31
N SER A 316 -5.88 4.80 -7.60
CA SER A 316 -6.92 5.60 -8.23
C SER A 316 -8.30 5.37 -7.59
N LEU A 317 -8.60 4.15 -7.16
CA LEU A 317 -9.86 3.83 -6.45
C LEU A 317 -10.00 4.63 -5.15
N ARG A 318 -8.95 4.70 -4.36
CA ARG A 318 -8.97 5.47 -3.11
C ARG A 318 -9.16 6.96 -3.38
N LYS A 319 -8.57 7.48 -4.46
CA LYS A 319 -8.84 8.84 -4.91
C LYS A 319 -10.28 9.03 -5.35
N SER A 320 -10.87 8.03 -6.05
CA SER A 320 -12.28 8.07 -6.43
C SER A 320 -13.21 8.09 -5.21
N MET A 321 -12.93 7.28 -4.19
CA MET A 321 -13.68 7.30 -2.93
C MET A 321 -13.64 8.68 -2.27
N LEU A 322 -12.45 9.28 -2.15
CA LEU A 322 -12.29 10.61 -1.57
C LEU A 322 -13.01 11.67 -2.41
N GLN A 323 -12.87 11.62 -3.75
CA GLN A 323 -13.52 12.56 -4.65
C GLN A 323 -15.05 12.44 -4.57
N SER A 324 -15.60 11.21 -4.57
CA SER A 324 -17.04 11.01 -4.39
C SER A 324 -17.54 11.58 -3.06
N GLY A 325 -16.76 11.46 -1.99
CA GLY A 325 -17.10 12.08 -0.72
C GLY A 325 -17.10 13.62 -0.78
N VAL A 326 -16.12 14.23 -1.46
CA VAL A 326 -16.09 15.66 -1.72
C VAL A 326 -17.32 16.09 -2.53
N ASP A 327 -17.63 15.38 -3.60
CA ASP A 327 -18.78 15.65 -4.47
C ASP A 327 -20.12 15.54 -3.71
N CYS A 328 -20.17 14.71 -2.67
CA CYS A 328 -21.31 14.58 -1.76
C CYS A 328 -21.24 15.54 -0.55
N ASN A 329 -20.34 16.52 -0.55
CA ASN A 329 -20.14 17.49 0.54
C ASN A 329 -19.86 16.85 1.91
N VAL A 330 -19.22 15.67 1.93
CA VAL A 330 -18.78 15.05 3.19
C VAL A 330 -17.62 15.88 3.78
N PRO A 331 -17.68 16.28 5.07
CA PRO A 331 -16.63 17.08 5.69
C PRO A 331 -15.25 16.43 5.59
N ASP A 332 -14.20 17.20 5.32
CA ASP A 332 -12.82 16.75 5.16
C ASP A 332 -12.32 15.86 6.32
N LEU A 333 -12.75 16.17 7.53
CA LEU A 333 -12.42 15.40 8.72
C LEU A 333 -12.95 13.95 8.61
N HIS A 334 -14.19 13.78 8.17
CA HIS A 334 -14.78 12.44 7.98
C HIS A 334 -14.14 11.69 6.82
N LEU A 335 -13.84 12.36 5.72
CA LEU A 335 -13.12 11.79 4.59
C LEU A 335 -11.71 11.35 4.99
N SER A 336 -11.02 12.18 5.77
CA SER A 336 -9.69 11.85 6.31
C SER A 336 -9.72 10.61 7.21
N ARG A 337 -10.73 10.53 8.09
CA ARG A 337 -10.96 9.37 8.96
C ARG A 337 -11.31 8.11 8.17
N LEU A 338 -12.22 8.22 7.20
CA LEU A 338 -12.58 7.11 6.30
C LEU A 338 -11.35 6.62 5.53
N ALA A 339 -10.51 7.53 5.08
CA ALA A 339 -9.24 7.20 4.44
C ALA A 339 -8.16 6.74 5.42
N GLY A 340 -8.41 6.63 6.71
CA GLY A 340 -7.43 6.18 7.71
C GLY A 340 -6.21 7.08 7.82
N HIS A 341 -6.36 8.37 7.53
CA HIS A 341 -5.33 9.35 7.85
C HIS A 341 -5.40 9.69 9.34
N LYS A 342 -4.27 9.63 10.05
CA LYS A 342 -4.15 10.23 11.39
C LYS A 342 -4.43 11.72 11.24
N ALA A 343 -5.26 12.28 12.12
CA ALA A 343 -5.85 13.61 12.06
C ALA A 343 -5.03 14.63 11.26
N LEU A 344 -5.69 15.35 10.38
CA LEU A 344 -5.18 16.64 9.89
C LEU A 344 -4.95 17.53 11.13
N VAL A 345 -3.70 17.54 11.62
CA VAL A 345 -3.26 18.61 12.50
C VAL A 345 -3.52 19.87 11.68
N SER A 346 -4.55 20.62 12.05
CA SER A 346 -4.91 21.85 11.38
C SER A 346 -3.69 22.76 11.41
N LYS A 347 -2.99 22.84 10.29
CA LYS A 347 -2.12 23.98 10.01
C LYS A 347 -3.00 25.20 9.68
N LYS A 348 -3.90 25.57 10.60
CA LYS A 348 -4.44 26.90 10.70
C LYS A 348 -3.84 27.50 11.94
N SER A 349 -2.74 28.19 11.76
CA SER A 349 -2.29 29.39 12.46
C SER A 349 -0.78 29.54 12.27
N ARG A 350 -0.39 30.22 11.23
CA ARG A 350 0.56 31.35 11.34
C ARG A 350 0.64 32.05 9.99
#